data_c4149a41c5939162cee629f33bb6fa06
#
_entry.id   c4149a41c5939162cee629f33bb6fa06
#
_cell.length_a   1.000
_cell.length_b   1.000
_cell.length_c   1.000
_cell.angle_alpha   90.00
_cell.angle_beta   90.00
_cell.angle_gamma   90.00
#
_symmetry.space_group_name_H-M   'P 1'
#
loop_
_entity.id
_entity.type
_entity.pdbx_description
1 polymer ?
#
loop_
_entity_poly.entity_id
_entity_poly.type
_entity_poly.pdbx_seq_one_letter_code
_entity_poly.pdbx_strand_id
1 'polypeptide(L)'
;MSEVSRYFDKQLLKFDSSKVNIFFTSDTHIAHENIIKYCKRPYANTKEMDEALINNWNSVVSPDDIVFHLGDFAWGGSGVWNDALSKLNGHIYLILGNHDMKNLRQGYMTRFEAVAFQMYIYIDKQAIYLNHYPFLCYAGVYRGENSAWQLFGHVHSQKKEISYETITNGEVKEILSKDESRLKYLFPTQYDVGVDNNNYTPVSYEQVKEIITYQQELYKMEKEKENETSKGSSLQ
;
A
#
# COMPACT_ATOMS: atom_id res chain seq x y z
N MET A 1 34.81 -9.24 1.60
CA MET A 1 33.61 -8.52 2.16
C MET A 1 33.22 -9.21 3.46
N SER A 2 32.98 -8.48 4.54
CA SER A 2 32.55 -9.07 5.81
C SER A 2 31.15 -9.66 5.65
N GLU A 3 30.77 -10.66 6.50
CA GLU A 3 29.41 -11.22 6.50
C GLU A 3 28.32 -10.13 6.67
N VAL A 4 28.62 -9.07 7.39
CA VAL A 4 27.75 -7.92 7.62
C VAL A 4 27.48 -7.15 6.31
N SER A 5 28.47 -6.95 5.45
CA SER A 5 28.25 -6.25 4.17
C SER A 5 27.34 -7.03 3.22
N ARG A 6 27.41 -8.38 3.23
CA ARG A 6 26.50 -9.22 2.45
C ARG A 6 25.06 -9.15 2.92
N TYR A 7 24.83 -8.88 4.21
CA TYR A 7 23.50 -8.77 4.77
C TYR A 7 22.84 -7.43 4.40
N PHE A 8 23.61 -6.35 4.38
CA PHE A 8 23.11 -5.02 4.01
C PHE A 8 22.93 -4.83 2.50
N ASP A 9 23.80 -5.38 1.67
CA ASP A 9 23.69 -5.28 0.20
C ASP A 9 22.43 -5.96 -0.35
N LYS A 10 21.91 -6.98 0.32
CA LYS A 10 20.65 -7.65 -0.05
C LYS A 10 19.39 -6.90 0.38
N GLN A 11 19.50 -5.88 1.22
CA GLN A 11 18.35 -5.10 1.71
C GLN A 11 18.07 -3.85 0.87
N LEU A 12 19.02 -3.44 0.02
CA LEU A 12 18.85 -2.28 -0.85
C LEU A 12 18.48 -2.75 -2.25
N LEU A 13 17.19 -2.96 -2.47
CA LEU A 13 16.65 -3.30 -3.78
C LEU A 13 16.50 -2.03 -4.62
N LYS A 14 17.06 -2.07 -5.83
CA LYS A 14 16.98 -0.98 -6.80
C LYS A 14 16.38 -1.48 -8.09
N PHE A 15 15.38 -0.78 -8.58
CA PHE A 15 14.65 -1.12 -9.79
C PHE A 15 14.68 0.05 -10.77
N ASP A 16 14.61 -0.29 -12.05
CA ASP A 16 14.53 0.62 -13.19
C ASP A 16 13.15 0.41 -13.84
N SER A 17 12.24 1.37 -13.66
CA SER A 17 10.86 1.26 -14.15
C SER A 17 10.75 1.24 -15.67
N SER A 18 11.82 1.63 -16.39
CA SER A 18 11.86 1.51 -17.85
C SER A 18 12.10 0.08 -18.34
N LYS A 19 12.49 -0.84 -17.46
CA LYS A 19 12.83 -2.23 -17.79
C LYS A 19 11.82 -3.26 -17.32
N VAL A 20 11.08 -2.95 -16.26
CA VAL A 20 10.11 -3.86 -15.65
C VAL A 20 8.97 -3.07 -15.03
N ASN A 21 7.74 -3.55 -15.18
CA ASN A 21 6.61 -2.95 -14.48
C ASN A 21 6.65 -3.37 -13.01
N ILE A 22 6.26 -2.44 -12.13
CA ILE A 22 6.30 -2.65 -10.69
C ILE A 22 4.92 -2.31 -10.14
N PHE A 23 4.37 -3.24 -9.37
CA PHE A 23 3.05 -3.12 -8.76
C PHE A 23 3.12 -3.24 -7.24
N PHE A 24 2.14 -2.67 -6.58
CA PHE A 24 1.97 -2.73 -5.13
C PHE A 24 0.54 -3.15 -4.80
N THR A 25 0.38 -3.93 -3.75
CA THR A 25 -0.91 -4.30 -3.19
C THR A 25 -0.76 -4.71 -1.74
N SER A 26 -1.86 -4.83 -1.02
CA SER A 26 -1.92 -5.33 0.35
C SER A 26 -3.30 -5.87 0.69
N ASP A 27 -3.40 -6.60 1.79
CA ASP A 27 -4.66 -6.97 2.42
C ASP A 27 -5.61 -7.77 1.50
N THR A 28 -5.05 -8.65 0.68
CA THR A 28 -5.86 -9.52 -0.19
C THR A 28 -6.73 -10.44 0.63
N HIS A 29 -6.23 -10.96 1.76
CA HIS A 29 -6.98 -11.83 2.67
C HIS A 29 -7.67 -13.00 1.94
N ILE A 30 -6.99 -13.65 1.01
CA ILE A 30 -7.53 -14.80 0.26
C ILE A 30 -8.03 -15.85 1.25
N ALA A 31 -9.19 -16.45 0.98
CA ALA A 31 -9.89 -17.43 1.82
C ALA A 31 -10.33 -16.92 3.21
N HIS A 32 -10.42 -15.61 3.43
CA HIS A 32 -10.85 -15.03 4.69
C HIS A 32 -12.32 -14.56 4.65
N GLU A 33 -13.27 -15.42 5.02
CA GLU A 33 -14.71 -15.12 4.93
C GLU A 33 -15.11 -13.85 5.68
N ASN A 34 -14.58 -13.65 6.89
CA ASN A 34 -15.01 -12.53 7.72
C ASN A 34 -14.57 -11.16 7.18
N ILE A 35 -13.51 -11.08 6.36
CA ILE A 35 -13.06 -9.81 5.78
C ILE A 35 -14.13 -9.19 4.86
N ILE A 36 -14.93 -10.04 4.19
CA ILE A 36 -16.04 -9.59 3.35
C ILE A 36 -17.01 -8.74 4.18
N LYS A 37 -17.33 -9.18 5.40
CA LYS A 37 -18.24 -8.47 6.31
C LYS A 37 -17.55 -7.25 6.93
N TYR A 38 -16.32 -7.39 7.40
CA TYR A 38 -15.60 -6.33 8.10
C TYR A 38 -15.33 -5.13 7.20
N CYS A 39 -14.92 -5.38 5.98
CA CYS A 39 -14.60 -4.35 4.99
C CYS A 39 -15.75 -4.07 4.01
N LYS A 40 -16.93 -4.72 4.20
CA LYS A 40 -18.09 -4.58 3.31
C LYS A 40 -17.72 -4.81 1.83
N ARG A 41 -16.88 -5.83 1.57
CA ARG A 41 -16.46 -6.17 0.21
C ARG A 41 -17.67 -6.65 -0.61
N PRO A 42 -17.75 -6.34 -1.90
CA PRO A 42 -18.92 -6.59 -2.75
C PRO A 42 -18.98 -8.04 -3.27
N TYR A 43 -18.72 -9.03 -2.40
CA TYR A 43 -18.69 -10.45 -2.74
C TYR A 43 -19.62 -11.24 -1.84
N ALA A 44 -20.30 -12.23 -2.41
CA ALA A 44 -21.24 -13.07 -1.68
C ALA A 44 -20.54 -14.12 -0.77
N ASN A 45 -19.32 -14.54 -1.15
CA ASN A 45 -18.55 -15.56 -0.45
C ASN A 45 -17.05 -15.46 -0.80
N THR A 46 -16.21 -16.25 -0.10
CA THR A 46 -14.77 -16.27 -0.31
C THR A 46 -14.37 -16.74 -1.70
N LYS A 47 -15.08 -17.71 -2.28
CA LYS A 47 -14.75 -18.21 -3.61
C LYS A 47 -14.87 -17.11 -4.65
N GLU A 48 -15.97 -16.37 -4.63
CA GLU A 48 -16.19 -15.25 -5.54
C GLU A 48 -15.14 -14.14 -5.32
N MET A 49 -14.85 -13.82 -4.06
CA MET A 49 -13.82 -12.84 -3.71
C MET A 49 -12.45 -13.26 -4.21
N ASP A 50 -12.03 -14.49 -3.95
CA ASP A 50 -10.71 -15.00 -4.30
C ASP A 50 -10.53 -15.07 -5.82
N GLU A 51 -11.56 -15.54 -6.55
CA GLU A 51 -11.55 -15.53 -8.01
C GLU A 51 -11.46 -14.11 -8.58
N ALA A 52 -12.19 -13.16 -8.02
CA ALA A 52 -12.13 -11.76 -8.45
C ALA A 52 -10.76 -11.14 -8.17
N LEU A 53 -10.18 -11.34 -6.98
CA LEU A 53 -8.86 -10.81 -6.63
C LEU A 53 -7.76 -11.37 -7.54
N ILE A 54 -7.78 -12.68 -7.83
CA ILE A 54 -6.83 -13.32 -8.73
C ILE A 54 -6.98 -12.80 -10.16
N ASN A 55 -8.21 -12.68 -10.65
CA ASN A 55 -8.49 -12.17 -11.98
C ASN A 55 -8.07 -10.70 -12.13
N ASN A 56 -8.40 -9.84 -11.15
CA ASN A 56 -7.99 -8.44 -11.15
C ASN A 56 -6.47 -8.30 -11.12
N TRP A 57 -5.79 -9.08 -10.27
CA TRP A 57 -4.33 -9.12 -10.24
C TRP A 57 -3.75 -9.48 -11.61
N ASN A 58 -4.16 -10.60 -12.18
CA ASN A 58 -3.62 -11.09 -13.44
C ASN A 58 -4.06 -10.26 -14.66
N SER A 59 -5.07 -9.41 -14.52
CA SER A 59 -5.46 -8.48 -15.59
C SER A 59 -4.47 -7.34 -15.79
N VAL A 60 -3.67 -7.01 -14.76
CA VAL A 60 -2.70 -5.91 -14.79
C VAL A 60 -1.26 -6.38 -14.64
N VAL A 61 -1.01 -7.50 -13.98
CA VAL A 61 0.32 -8.05 -13.72
C VAL A 61 0.65 -9.16 -14.71
N SER A 62 1.75 -9.02 -15.43
CA SER A 62 2.33 -10.03 -16.32
C SER A 62 3.29 -10.96 -15.58
N PRO A 63 3.65 -12.14 -16.15
CA PRO A 63 4.55 -13.09 -15.47
C PRO A 63 5.93 -12.55 -15.07
N ASP A 64 6.47 -11.61 -15.84
CA ASP A 64 7.81 -11.03 -15.63
C ASP A 64 7.79 -9.72 -14.80
N ASP A 65 6.61 -9.26 -14.40
CA ASP A 65 6.45 -8.03 -13.61
C ASP A 65 6.82 -8.28 -12.13
N ILE A 66 7.14 -7.21 -11.42
CA ILE A 66 7.45 -7.24 -9.99
C ILE A 66 6.24 -6.79 -9.18
N VAL A 67 5.91 -7.53 -8.13
CA VAL A 67 4.83 -7.18 -7.21
C VAL A 67 5.33 -7.16 -5.77
N PHE A 68 5.11 -6.04 -5.10
CA PHE A 68 5.26 -5.93 -3.65
C PHE A 68 3.90 -6.08 -2.97
N HIS A 69 3.71 -7.19 -2.27
CA HIS A 69 2.54 -7.41 -1.43
C HIS A 69 2.86 -6.98 0.01
N LEU A 70 2.14 -5.99 0.51
CA LEU A 70 2.45 -5.35 1.79
C LEU A 70 1.70 -5.99 2.99
N GLY A 71 1.45 -7.29 2.91
CA GLY A 71 0.98 -8.09 4.04
C GLY A 71 -0.49 -8.43 4.02
N ASP A 72 -0.83 -9.32 4.94
CA ASP A 72 -2.17 -9.92 5.07
C ASP A 72 -2.63 -10.59 3.76
N PHE A 73 -1.76 -11.49 3.27
CA PHE A 73 -1.91 -12.16 1.98
C PHE A 73 -3.09 -13.15 1.96
N ALA A 74 -3.11 -14.14 2.84
CA ALA A 74 -4.13 -15.17 2.81
C ALA A 74 -4.43 -15.76 4.20
N TRP A 75 -5.67 -16.19 4.39
CA TRP A 75 -6.14 -16.84 5.59
C TRP A 75 -6.16 -18.36 5.42
N GLY A 76 -5.35 -19.06 6.20
CA GLY A 76 -5.28 -20.52 6.14
C GLY A 76 -3.87 -21.05 6.14
N GLY A 77 -3.72 -22.36 5.94
CA GLY A 77 -2.43 -23.02 5.91
C GLY A 77 -1.79 -23.05 4.52
N SER A 78 -0.73 -23.88 4.40
CA SER A 78 0.08 -24.02 3.18
C SER A 78 -0.71 -24.32 1.91
N GLY A 79 -1.78 -25.09 2.02
CA GLY A 79 -2.59 -25.43 0.85
C GLY A 79 -3.22 -24.19 0.21
N VAL A 80 -3.79 -23.29 1.01
CA VAL A 80 -4.38 -22.03 0.53
C VAL A 80 -3.31 -21.12 -0.07
N TRP A 81 -2.19 -20.95 0.61
CA TRP A 81 -1.09 -20.11 0.14
C TRP A 81 -0.50 -20.62 -1.18
N ASN A 82 -0.23 -21.92 -1.28
CA ASN A 82 0.31 -22.51 -2.50
C ASN A 82 -0.68 -22.46 -3.66
N ASP A 83 -1.96 -22.70 -3.40
CA ASP A 83 -3.01 -22.60 -4.42
C ASP A 83 -3.10 -21.17 -4.96
N ALA A 84 -3.18 -20.16 -4.08
CA ALA A 84 -3.22 -18.77 -4.47
C ALA A 84 -1.97 -18.36 -5.27
N LEU A 85 -0.77 -18.62 -4.74
CA LEU A 85 0.49 -18.29 -5.40
C LEU A 85 0.68 -18.99 -6.74
N SER A 86 0.10 -20.18 -6.92
CA SER A 86 0.19 -20.91 -8.20
C SER A 86 -0.61 -20.25 -9.33
N LYS A 87 -1.56 -19.38 -8.99
CA LYS A 87 -2.48 -18.71 -9.92
C LYS A 87 -2.08 -17.26 -10.21
N LEU A 88 -1.21 -16.67 -9.39
CA LEU A 88 -0.80 -15.27 -9.51
C LEU A 88 0.42 -15.11 -10.42
N ASN A 89 0.38 -14.11 -11.28
CA ASN A 89 1.49 -13.69 -12.12
C ASN A 89 2.48 -12.82 -11.32
N GLY A 90 3.72 -12.74 -11.83
CA GLY A 90 4.76 -11.83 -11.37
C GLY A 90 5.72 -12.42 -10.34
N HIS A 91 6.81 -11.70 -10.12
CA HIS A 91 7.83 -11.95 -9.10
C HIS A 91 7.41 -11.25 -7.81
N ILE A 92 6.93 -12.01 -6.81
CA ILE A 92 6.27 -11.46 -5.64
C ILE A 92 7.24 -11.32 -4.47
N TYR A 93 7.34 -10.10 -3.92
CA TYR A 93 8.01 -9.76 -2.66
C TYR A 93 6.94 -9.58 -1.58
N LEU A 94 7.11 -10.21 -0.41
CA LEU A 94 6.15 -10.11 0.69
C LEU A 94 6.69 -9.28 1.85
N ILE A 95 5.98 -8.24 2.20
CA ILE A 95 6.06 -7.60 3.52
C ILE A 95 5.05 -8.29 4.42
N LEU A 96 5.45 -8.63 5.63
CA LEU A 96 4.60 -9.39 6.54
C LEU A 96 3.57 -8.50 7.23
N GLY A 97 2.31 -8.89 7.10
CA GLY A 97 1.21 -8.37 7.91
C GLY A 97 0.99 -9.19 9.20
N ASN A 98 0.06 -8.74 10.04
CA ASN A 98 -0.22 -9.40 11.31
C ASN A 98 -0.85 -10.79 11.13
N HIS A 99 -1.58 -11.02 10.04
CA HIS A 99 -2.18 -12.33 9.75
C HIS A 99 -1.20 -13.32 9.13
N ASP A 100 -0.10 -12.87 8.55
CA ASP A 100 0.90 -13.71 7.89
C ASP A 100 1.82 -14.45 8.87
N MET A 101 2.00 -13.91 10.08
CA MET A 101 2.94 -14.41 11.09
C MET A 101 2.76 -15.88 11.47
N LYS A 102 1.54 -16.38 11.39
CA LYS A 102 1.23 -17.79 11.68
C LYS A 102 1.84 -18.70 10.62
N ASN A 103 1.86 -18.28 9.38
CA ASN A 103 2.37 -19.06 8.24
C ASN A 103 3.90 -19.09 8.18
N LEU A 104 4.56 -18.02 8.64
CA LEU A 104 6.03 -18.00 8.80
C LEU A 104 6.55 -19.18 9.59
N ARG A 105 5.90 -19.54 10.67
CA ARG A 105 6.29 -20.66 11.55
C ARG A 105 6.18 -22.02 10.86
N GLN A 106 5.48 -22.08 9.74
CA GLN A 106 5.22 -23.32 9.01
C GLN A 106 6.11 -23.49 7.75
N GLY A 107 6.96 -22.51 7.44
CA GLY A 107 7.99 -22.61 6.38
C GLY A 107 7.49 -22.52 4.95
N TYR A 108 6.35 -21.88 4.68
CA TYR A 108 5.70 -21.84 3.34
C TYR A 108 6.11 -20.69 2.43
N MET A 109 7.18 -19.99 2.76
CA MET A 109 7.55 -18.73 2.12
C MET A 109 8.48 -18.87 0.90
N THR A 110 8.63 -20.09 0.36
CA THR A 110 9.63 -20.40 -0.68
C THR A 110 9.30 -19.86 -2.07
N ARG A 111 8.07 -19.39 -2.31
CA ARG A 111 7.66 -18.84 -3.63
C ARG A 111 7.76 -17.32 -3.72
N PHE A 112 8.09 -16.66 -2.65
CA PHE A 112 8.37 -15.24 -2.68
C PHE A 112 9.84 -14.99 -2.99
N GLU A 113 10.12 -13.95 -3.76
CA GLU A 113 11.49 -13.49 -4.05
C GLU A 113 12.23 -13.05 -2.78
N ALA A 114 11.49 -12.41 -1.87
CA ALA A 114 11.94 -12.11 -0.52
C ALA A 114 10.74 -11.93 0.42
N VAL A 115 10.99 -12.17 1.72
CA VAL A 115 10.01 -11.95 2.79
C VAL A 115 10.68 -11.11 3.89
N ALA A 116 10.03 -10.03 4.30
CA ALA A 116 10.55 -9.13 5.33
C ALA A 116 9.42 -8.46 6.11
N PHE A 117 9.71 -7.89 7.27
CA PHE A 117 8.76 -7.03 8.00
C PHE A 117 8.67 -5.62 7.42
N GLN A 118 9.73 -5.19 6.75
CA GLN A 118 9.86 -3.89 6.13
C GLN A 118 10.89 -3.98 5.02
N MET A 119 10.69 -3.25 3.93
CA MET A 119 11.70 -3.05 2.91
C MET A 119 11.91 -1.55 2.67
N TYR A 120 13.14 -1.18 2.33
CA TYR A 120 13.50 0.13 1.83
C TYR A 120 14.08 -0.05 0.44
N ILE A 121 13.35 0.42 -0.55
CA ILE A 121 13.68 0.21 -1.96
C ILE A 121 13.90 1.52 -2.69
N TYR A 122 14.55 1.45 -3.84
CA TYR A 122 14.60 2.52 -4.81
C TYR A 122 13.98 2.07 -6.12
N ILE A 123 13.06 2.85 -6.66
CA ILE A 123 12.60 2.73 -8.04
C ILE A 123 13.08 4.01 -8.74
N ASP A 124 13.92 3.85 -9.77
CA ASP A 124 14.70 4.93 -10.39
C ASP A 124 15.54 5.66 -9.32
N LYS A 125 15.14 6.87 -8.96
CA LYS A 125 15.78 7.65 -7.88
C LYS A 125 14.87 7.83 -6.66
N GLN A 126 13.62 7.37 -6.74
CA GLN A 126 12.64 7.52 -5.69
C GLN A 126 12.88 6.49 -4.59
N ALA A 127 13.11 6.98 -3.37
CA ALA A 127 13.21 6.15 -2.17
C ALA A 127 11.80 5.81 -1.65
N ILE A 128 11.55 4.53 -1.34
CA ILE A 128 10.23 4.06 -0.90
C ILE A 128 10.39 3.12 0.30
N TYR A 129 9.68 3.42 1.37
CA TYR A 129 9.48 2.52 2.50
C TYR A 129 8.24 1.66 2.26
N LEU A 130 8.40 0.35 2.36
CA LEU A 130 7.32 -0.63 2.30
C LEU A 130 7.13 -1.24 3.68
N ASN A 131 5.95 -1.08 4.25
CA ASN A 131 5.59 -1.66 5.54
C ASN A 131 4.09 -1.97 5.54
N HIS A 132 3.67 -2.97 6.32
CA HIS A 132 2.25 -3.26 6.44
C HIS A 132 1.49 -2.14 7.15
N TYR A 133 2.12 -1.48 8.12
CA TYR A 133 1.51 -0.39 8.90
C TYR A 133 1.93 1.00 8.41
N PRO A 134 1.04 2.02 8.48
CA PRO A 134 1.42 3.40 8.24
C PRO A 134 2.36 3.92 9.34
N PHE A 135 3.38 4.69 8.95
CA PHE A 135 4.32 5.33 9.86
C PHE A 135 3.86 6.72 10.26
N LEU A 136 4.08 7.09 11.52
CA LEU A 136 3.92 8.49 11.97
C LEU A 136 5.09 9.37 11.55
N CYS A 137 6.26 8.79 11.33
CA CYS A 137 7.46 9.47 10.87
C CYS A 137 8.44 8.48 10.25
N TYR A 138 9.22 8.91 9.27
CA TYR A 138 10.25 8.10 8.63
C TYR A 138 11.34 9.00 8.01
N ALA A 139 12.51 8.42 7.77
CA ALA A 139 13.65 9.17 7.24
C ALA A 139 13.38 9.68 5.82
N GLY A 140 13.71 10.93 5.57
CA GLY A 140 13.58 11.55 4.25
C GLY A 140 12.20 12.11 3.92
N VAL A 141 11.22 12.08 4.84
CA VAL A 141 9.87 12.62 4.60
C VAL A 141 9.85 14.14 4.41
N TYR A 142 10.81 14.87 4.98
CA TYR A 142 10.88 16.34 4.92
C TYR A 142 11.86 16.88 3.86
N ARG A 143 12.05 16.18 2.74
CA ARG A 143 13.00 16.58 1.68
C ARG A 143 12.36 17.32 0.50
N GLY A 144 11.15 17.86 0.70
CA GLY A 144 10.40 18.55 -0.36
C GLY A 144 10.09 17.60 -1.53
N GLU A 145 10.44 17.99 -2.74
CA GLU A 145 10.22 17.19 -3.95
C GLU A 145 10.99 15.85 -3.97
N ASN A 146 12.08 15.75 -3.20
CA ASN A 146 12.86 14.52 -3.05
C ASN A 146 12.48 13.72 -1.79
N SER A 147 11.29 13.94 -1.25
CA SER A 147 10.82 13.19 -0.08
C SER A 147 10.70 11.71 -0.40
N ALA A 148 11.12 10.87 0.56
CA ALA A 148 10.86 9.45 0.50
C ALA A 148 9.36 9.20 0.59
N TRP A 149 8.88 8.17 -0.10
CA TRP A 149 7.50 7.71 0.02
C TRP A 149 7.38 6.58 1.04
N GLN A 150 6.19 6.38 1.55
CA GLN A 150 5.84 5.20 2.33
C GLN A 150 4.55 4.61 1.80
N LEU A 151 4.60 3.33 1.40
CA LEU A 151 3.44 2.55 1.01
C LEU A 151 3.08 1.58 2.13
N PHE A 152 1.79 1.42 2.38
CA PHE A 152 1.28 0.63 3.50
C PHE A 152 -0.05 -0.05 3.16
N GLY A 153 -0.56 -0.88 4.07
CA GLY A 153 -1.85 -1.52 4.08
C GLY A 153 -2.50 -1.46 5.46
N HIS A 154 -3.12 -2.56 5.91
CA HIS A 154 -3.66 -2.78 7.25
C HIS A 154 -4.94 -2.00 7.60
N VAL A 155 -5.05 -0.76 7.17
CA VAL A 155 -6.13 0.14 7.61
C VAL A 155 -7.42 -0.06 6.81
N HIS A 156 -7.37 -0.82 5.72
CA HIS A 156 -8.51 -1.10 4.84
C HIS A 156 -9.28 0.16 4.47
N SER A 157 -8.55 1.24 4.16
CA SER A 157 -9.20 2.48 3.76
C SER A 157 -9.99 2.23 2.47
N GLN A 158 -11.16 2.87 2.37
CA GLN A 158 -11.98 2.78 1.18
C GLN A 158 -12.02 4.16 0.54
N LYS A 159 -11.71 4.22 -0.76
CA LYS A 159 -12.02 5.44 -1.53
C LYS A 159 -13.53 5.65 -1.48
N LYS A 160 -13.97 6.51 -0.57
CA LYS A 160 -15.28 7.12 -0.74
C LYS A 160 -15.11 8.10 -1.89
N GLU A 161 -15.99 8.03 -2.88
CA GLU A 161 -16.15 9.13 -3.82
C GLU A 161 -16.47 10.38 -2.99
N ILE A 162 -15.45 11.17 -2.72
CA ILE A 162 -15.64 12.50 -2.16
C ILE A 162 -16.18 13.29 -3.34
N SER A 163 -17.52 13.40 -3.42
CA SER A 163 -18.08 14.35 -4.37
C SER A 163 -17.60 15.75 -3.96
N TYR A 164 -17.26 16.56 -4.93
CA TYR A 164 -16.81 17.94 -4.71
C TYR A 164 -17.77 18.75 -3.82
N GLU A 165 -19.06 18.40 -3.79
CA GLU A 165 -20.08 18.98 -2.94
C GLU A 165 -19.90 18.67 -1.45
N THR A 166 -19.31 17.52 -1.10
CA THR A 166 -19.08 17.14 0.30
C THR A 166 -17.93 17.95 0.93
N ILE A 167 -16.97 18.42 0.15
CA ILE A 167 -15.85 19.24 0.63
C ILE A 167 -16.29 20.68 0.92
N THR A 168 -17.24 21.22 0.17
CA THR A 168 -17.71 22.61 0.31
C THR A 168 -18.67 22.83 1.48
N ASN A 169 -19.33 21.79 2.00
CA ASN A 169 -20.37 21.90 3.02
C ASN A 169 -19.93 21.59 4.45
N GLY A 170 -18.66 21.29 4.69
CA GLY A 170 -18.15 21.07 6.06
C GLY A 170 -18.63 19.77 6.73
N GLU A 171 -19.36 18.90 6.04
CA GLU A 171 -19.97 17.67 6.58
C GLU A 171 -19.07 16.43 6.58
N VAL A 172 -17.77 16.56 6.31
CA VAL A 172 -16.81 15.44 6.28
C VAL A 172 -16.56 14.84 7.68
N LYS A 173 -17.22 15.33 8.72
CA LYS A 173 -16.93 14.97 10.12
C LYS A 173 -17.47 13.61 10.59
N GLU A 174 -18.37 12.93 9.90
CA GLU A 174 -19.09 11.79 10.48
C GLU A 174 -18.87 10.40 9.86
N ILE A 175 -18.00 10.22 8.87
CA ILE A 175 -17.97 8.95 8.12
C ILE A 175 -16.63 8.18 8.21
N LEU A 176 -15.64 8.68 8.91
CA LEU A 176 -14.37 7.96 9.08
C LEU A 176 -14.45 6.96 10.24
N SER A 177 -14.04 5.72 10.02
CA SER A 177 -13.79 4.76 11.11
C SER A 177 -12.74 5.32 12.07
N LYS A 178 -12.63 4.75 13.28
CA LYS A 178 -11.59 5.19 14.25
C LYS A 178 -10.18 5.14 13.67
N ASP A 179 -9.92 4.19 12.77
CA ASP A 179 -8.61 4.04 12.13
C ASP A 179 -8.45 5.02 10.96
N GLU A 180 -9.48 5.25 10.16
CA GLU A 180 -9.48 6.27 9.11
C GLU A 180 -9.27 7.69 9.66
N SER A 181 -9.75 7.99 10.86
CA SER A 181 -9.53 9.31 11.48
C SER A 181 -8.07 9.62 11.75
N ARG A 182 -7.21 8.60 11.82
CA ARG A 182 -5.75 8.75 11.99
C ARG A 182 -5.04 9.04 10.68
N LEU A 183 -5.63 8.68 9.53
CA LEU A 183 -5.04 8.92 8.21
C LEU A 183 -4.86 10.40 7.90
N LYS A 184 -5.62 11.29 8.53
CA LYS A 184 -5.44 12.75 8.42
C LYS A 184 -4.09 13.27 8.92
N TYR A 185 -3.35 12.46 9.68
CA TYR A 185 -2.02 12.82 10.18
C TYR A 185 -0.89 12.26 9.31
N LEU A 186 -1.23 11.54 8.25
CA LEU A 186 -0.25 11.02 7.32
C LEU A 186 0.34 12.15 6.46
N PHE A 187 1.56 11.92 6.03
CA PHE A 187 2.22 12.82 5.07
C PHE A 187 1.64 12.63 3.66
N PRO A 188 1.66 13.67 2.82
CA PRO A 188 1.20 13.56 1.44
C PRO A 188 2.06 12.62 0.58
N THR A 189 3.14 12.09 1.13
CA THR A 189 4.02 11.08 0.52
C THR A 189 3.71 9.66 0.98
N GLN A 190 2.58 9.43 1.65
CA GLN A 190 2.13 8.13 2.10
C GLN A 190 0.89 7.68 1.31
N TYR A 191 0.81 6.39 0.97
CA TYR A 191 -0.33 5.86 0.25
C TYR A 191 -0.69 4.44 0.70
N ASP A 192 -1.99 4.19 0.91
CA ASP A 192 -2.57 2.88 1.20
C ASP A 192 -2.76 2.10 -0.11
N VAL A 193 -1.95 1.05 -0.29
CA VAL A 193 -2.01 0.16 -1.46
C VAL A 193 -2.92 -1.06 -1.25
N GLY A 194 -3.65 -1.10 -0.13
CA GLY A 194 -4.61 -2.15 0.17
C GLY A 194 -5.69 -2.28 -0.91
N VAL A 195 -6.12 -3.51 -1.16
CA VAL A 195 -7.11 -3.82 -2.22
C VAL A 195 -8.43 -3.08 -2.01
N ASP A 196 -8.84 -2.85 -0.76
CA ASP A 196 -10.09 -2.15 -0.43
C ASP A 196 -10.07 -0.67 -0.86
N ASN A 197 -8.87 -0.08 -0.96
CA ASN A 197 -8.65 1.30 -1.43
C ASN A 197 -8.43 1.38 -2.96
N ASN A 198 -8.17 0.26 -3.63
CA ASN A 198 -7.68 0.22 -5.01
C ASN A 198 -8.52 -0.67 -5.93
N ASN A 199 -9.84 -0.70 -5.72
CA ASN A 199 -10.79 -1.45 -6.55
C ASN A 199 -10.39 -2.93 -6.69
N TYR A 200 -9.85 -3.53 -5.62
CA TYR A 200 -9.43 -4.93 -5.56
C TYR A 200 -8.37 -5.31 -6.61
N THR A 201 -7.56 -4.35 -7.04
CA THR A 201 -6.56 -4.50 -8.11
C THR A 201 -5.20 -3.95 -7.65
N PRO A 202 -4.07 -4.60 -7.94
CA PRO A 202 -2.75 -4.04 -7.70
C PRO A 202 -2.55 -2.70 -8.42
N VAL A 203 -1.89 -1.74 -7.75
CA VAL A 203 -1.58 -0.43 -8.32
C VAL A 203 -0.16 -0.40 -8.88
N SER A 204 0.02 0.17 -10.06
CA SER A 204 1.35 0.31 -10.67
C SER A 204 2.16 1.44 -10.00
N TYR A 205 3.48 1.38 -10.14
CA TYR A 205 4.37 2.45 -9.70
C TYR A 205 3.98 3.81 -10.30
N GLU A 206 3.62 3.86 -11.57
CA GLU A 206 3.20 5.11 -12.23
C GLU A 206 1.91 5.66 -11.62
N GLN A 207 0.92 4.81 -11.33
CA GLN A 207 -0.29 5.24 -10.64
C GLN A 207 0.00 5.77 -9.23
N VAL A 208 0.87 5.10 -8.47
CA VAL A 208 1.31 5.57 -7.14
C VAL A 208 1.97 6.94 -7.25
N LYS A 209 2.83 7.13 -8.25
CA LYS A 209 3.52 8.39 -8.51
C LYS A 209 2.54 9.54 -8.81
N GLU A 210 1.55 9.30 -9.66
CA GLU A 210 0.49 10.26 -9.95
C GLU A 210 -0.31 10.64 -8.69
N ILE A 211 -0.71 9.64 -7.90
CA ILE A 211 -1.47 9.85 -6.66
C ILE A 211 -0.67 10.66 -5.66
N ILE A 212 0.58 10.30 -5.39
CA ILE A 212 1.43 11.00 -4.43
C ILE A 212 1.72 12.43 -4.90
N THR A 213 1.99 12.63 -6.20
CA THR A 213 2.18 13.97 -6.76
C THR A 213 0.95 14.84 -6.52
N TYR A 214 -0.24 14.31 -6.80
CA TYR A 214 -1.49 15.03 -6.57
C TYR A 214 -1.71 15.35 -5.07
N GLN A 215 -1.43 14.41 -4.18
CA GLN A 215 -1.52 14.63 -2.72
C GLN A 215 -0.58 15.75 -2.26
N GLN A 216 0.64 15.80 -2.80
CA GLN A 216 1.63 16.83 -2.47
C GLN A 216 1.19 18.23 -2.97
N GLU A 217 0.59 18.30 -4.16
CA GLU A 217 0.05 19.54 -4.71
C GLU A 217 -1.11 20.06 -3.86
N LEU A 218 -2.06 19.21 -3.48
CA LEU A 218 -3.16 19.57 -2.60
C LEU A 218 -2.65 20.09 -1.25
N TYR A 219 -1.73 19.39 -0.63
CA TYR A 219 -1.14 19.78 0.66
C TYR A 219 -0.45 21.14 0.56
N LYS A 220 0.25 21.42 -0.53
CA LYS A 220 0.90 22.72 -0.76
C LYS A 220 -0.13 23.85 -0.87
N MET A 221 -1.20 23.64 -1.63
CA MET A 221 -2.29 24.62 -1.77
C MET A 221 -2.98 24.91 -0.44
N GLU A 222 -3.21 23.88 0.39
CA GLU A 222 -3.81 24.06 1.73
C GLU A 222 -2.91 24.88 2.64
N LYS A 223 -1.61 24.62 2.65
CA LYS A 223 -0.62 25.37 3.44
C LYS A 223 -0.49 26.83 3.01
N GLU A 224 -0.58 27.12 1.72
CA GLU A 224 -0.58 28.49 1.20
C GLU A 224 -1.81 29.27 1.69
N LYS A 225 -3.01 28.68 1.66
CA LYS A 225 -4.24 29.29 2.19
C LYS A 225 -4.19 29.53 3.71
N GLU A 226 -3.68 28.57 4.49
CA GLU A 226 -3.50 28.74 5.93
C GLU A 226 -2.58 29.93 6.27
N ASN A 227 -1.49 30.10 5.50
CA ASN A 227 -0.54 31.18 5.69
C ASN A 227 -1.13 32.56 5.31
N GLU A 228 -1.99 32.63 4.30
CA GLU A 228 -2.68 33.87 3.90
C GLU A 228 -3.70 34.30 4.95
N THR A 229 -4.50 33.34 5.46
CA THR A 229 -5.48 33.61 6.53
C THR A 229 -4.82 34.06 7.84
N SER A 230 -3.68 33.48 8.19
CA SER A 230 -2.93 33.85 9.40
C SER A 230 -2.35 35.26 9.31
N LYS A 231 -1.92 35.71 8.13
CA LYS A 231 -1.41 37.06 7.92
C LYS A 231 -2.52 38.12 7.93
N GLY A 232 -3.72 37.77 7.48
CA GLY A 232 -4.88 38.66 7.50
C GLY A 232 -5.43 38.92 8.90
N SER A 233 -5.30 37.93 9.82
CA SER A 233 -5.76 38.05 11.21
C SER A 233 -4.78 38.79 12.15
N SER A 234 -3.53 38.99 11.74
CA SER A 234 -2.51 39.73 12.51
C SER A 234 -2.47 41.25 12.19
N LEU A 235 -3.35 41.74 11.33
CA LEU A 235 -3.47 43.13 10.92
C LEU A 235 -4.75 43.83 11.46
N GLN A 236 -5.51 43.17 12.34
CA GLN A 236 -6.62 43.73 13.11
C GLN A 236 -6.24 43.80 14.59
#